data_c3d3489bb74c64df83db4ad7f3bd5a48
#
_entry.id   c3d3489bb74c64df83db4ad7f3bd5a48
#
_cell.length_a   1.000
_cell.length_b   1.000
_cell.length_c   1.000
_cell.angle_alpha   90.00
_cell.angle_beta   90.00
_cell.angle_gamma   90.00
#
_symmetry.space_group_name_H-M   'P 1'
#
loop_
_entity.id
_entity.type
_entity.pdbx_description
1 polymer ?
#
loop_
_entity_poly.entity_id
_entity_poly.type
_entity_poly.pdbx_seq_one_letter_code
_entity_poly.pdbx_strand_id
1 'polypeptide(L)'
;MDYTIIDAHAHLWLRQDTVVDGLPIRTLENGRSEFMGEIRQMVPPFMIDGVNSAEVFLSNMDYAQVAAAVITQEFIDGIQNDYLSEVVSHYPNRFFVCGMCEFRKPGFLEQAKELIAKGFKAIKIPAQRLLLKEGRVMLNNEEMMQMFHSMEERNVMLSIDLADGATQVPEMEEIIQECPRLKIAVGHFGMVTVSYTHLTLPTT
;
A
#
# COMPACT_ATOMS: atom_id res chain seq x y z
N MET A 1 11.39 -12.74 27.30
CA MET A 1 11.16 -13.32 25.95
C MET A 1 11.67 -12.29 24.96
N ASP A 2 12.70 -12.65 24.22
CA ASP A 2 13.20 -11.76 23.16
C ASP A 2 12.35 -11.98 21.93
N TYR A 3 11.38 -11.09 21.70
CA TYR A 3 10.57 -11.09 20.50
C TYR A 3 10.92 -9.88 19.63
N THR A 4 10.86 -10.05 18.33
CA THR A 4 11.08 -8.98 17.35
C THR A 4 9.74 -8.43 16.94
N ILE A 5 9.55 -7.11 17.08
CA ILE A 5 8.35 -6.41 16.61
C ILE A 5 8.61 -5.91 15.19
N ILE A 6 7.69 -6.23 14.28
CA ILE A 6 7.68 -5.73 12.91
C ILE A 6 6.35 -5.02 12.67
N ASP A 7 6.41 -3.76 12.21
CA ASP A 7 5.23 -3.06 11.72
C ASP A 7 4.92 -3.57 10.31
N ALA A 8 3.79 -4.24 10.15
CA ALA A 8 3.43 -4.91 8.91
C ALA A 8 2.80 -3.98 7.85
N HIS A 9 2.46 -2.73 8.21
CA HIS A 9 1.80 -1.80 7.29
C HIS A 9 1.99 -0.35 7.75
N ALA A 10 2.92 0.34 7.15
CA ALA A 10 3.20 1.74 7.42
C ALA A 10 3.36 2.54 6.12
N HIS A 11 3.30 3.85 6.22
CA HIS A 11 3.49 4.77 5.10
C HIS A 11 4.55 5.80 5.42
N LEU A 12 5.37 6.14 4.42
CA LEU A 12 6.27 7.29 4.46
C LEU A 12 5.81 8.31 3.42
N TRP A 13 5.95 9.59 3.73
CA TRP A 13 5.72 10.67 2.77
C TRP A 13 6.54 11.91 3.14
N LEU A 14 7.03 12.62 2.13
CA LEU A 14 7.75 13.88 2.32
C LEU A 14 6.76 15.03 2.47
N ARG A 15 5.90 15.23 1.48
CA ARG A 15 4.82 16.22 1.53
C ARG A 15 3.71 15.78 0.57
N GLN A 16 2.49 15.72 1.07
CA GLN A 16 1.34 15.46 0.22
C GLN A 16 0.97 16.73 -0.56
N ASP A 17 0.87 16.61 -1.86
CA ASP A 17 0.30 17.57 -2.79
C ASP A 17 -0.20 16.81 -4.01
N THR A 18 -1.28 16.07 -3.83
CA THR A 18 -1.84 15.15 -4.82
C THR A 18 -3.32 15.45 -5.06
N VAL A 19 -3.88 14.80 -6.06
CA VAL A 19 -5.31 14.86 -6.38
C VAL A 19 -5.84 13.43 -6.46
N VAL A 20 -6.87 13.13 -5.69
CA VAL A 20 -7.58 11.85 -5.73
C VAL A 20 -9.05 12.11 -6.03
N ASP A 21 -9.58 11.45 -7.05
CA ASP A 21 -10.95 11.60 -7.52
C ASP A 21 -11.35 13.08 -7.80
N GLY A 22 -10.39 13.87 -8.33
CA GLY A 22 -10.56 15.29 -8.63
C GLY A 22 -10.49 16.22 -7.42
N LEU A 23 -10.25 15.72 -6.22
CA LEU A 23 -10.18 16.49 -4.98
C LEU A 23 -8.73 16.54 -4.45
N PRO A 24 -8.30 17.69 -3.91
CA PRO A 24 -6.94 17.88 -3.44
C PRO A 24 -6.65 17.12 -2.15
N ILE A 25 -5.42 16.63 -2.05
CA ILE A 25 -4.81 16.11 -0.83
C ILE A 25 -3.55 16.96 -0.59
N ARG A 26 -3.56 17.79 0.43
CA ARG A 26 -2.45 18.71 0.72
C ARG A 26 -2.06 18.71 2.18
N THR A 27 -0.76 18.57 2.44
CA THR A 27 -0.20 18.75 3.77
C THR A 27 -0.35 20.21 4.23
N LEU A 28 -0.89 20.39 5.44
CA LEU A 28 -0.98 21.64 6.16
C LEU A 28 -0.17 21.55 7.46
N GLU A 29 -0.03 22.66 8.16
CA GLU A 29 0.68 22.73 9.43
C GLU A 29 -0.01 21.96 10.56
N ASN A 30 0.77 21.58 11.57
CA ASN A 30 0.30 20.94 12.81
C ASN A 30 -0.46 19.63 12.58
N GLY A 31 0.03 18.80 11.64
CA GLY A 31 -0.53 17.49 11.35
C GLY A 31 -1.88 17.50 10.64
N ARG A 32 -2.33 18.64 10.16
CA ARG A 32 -3.57 18.75 9.37
C ARG A 32 -3.29 18.55 7.90
N SER A 33 -4.33 18.16 7.17
CA SER A 33 -4.33 18.11 5.71
C SER A 33 -5.66 18.62 5.17
N GLU A 34 -5.62 19.27 4.01
CA GLU A 34 -6.78 19.33 3.15
C GLU A 34 -6.95 17.94 2.54
N PHE A 35 -8.01 17.24 2.92
CA PHE A 35 -8.25 15.87 2.52
C PHE A 35 -9.61 15.77 1.83
N MET A 36 -9.59 15.63 0.50
CA MET A 36 -10.79 15.51 -0.33
C MET A 36 -11.81 16.64 -0.10
N GLY A 37 -11.32 17.88 -0.02
CA GLY A 37 -12.14 19.09 0.13
C GLY A 37 -12.46 19.47 1.58
N GLU A 38 -11.96 18.74 2.57
CA GLU A 38 -12.13 19.06 3.98
C GLU A 38 -10.78 19.17 4.70
N ILE A 39 -10.67 20.09 5.66
CA ILE A 39 -9.49 20.17 6.52
C ILE A 39 -9.67 19.19 7.68
N ARG A 40 -8.77 18.22 7.78
CA ARG A 40 -8.79 17.19 8.82
C ARG A 40 -7.47 17.12 9.58
N GLN A 41 -7.54 16.67 10.83
CA GLN A 41 -6.35 16.23 11.57
C GLN A 41 -5.99 14.82 11.09
N MET A 42 -4.94 14.70 10.30
CA MET A 42 -4.54 13.42 9.69
C MET A 42 -3.45 12.71 10.47
N VAL A 43 -2.53 13.46 11.07
CA VAL A 43 -1.43 12.94 11.89
C VAL A 43 -1.35 13.72 13.21
N PRO A 44 -0.58 13.24 14.22
CA PRO A 44 -0.46 13.95 15.49
C PRO A 44 0.00 15.41 15.33
N PRO A 45 -0.51 16.36 16.12
CA PRO A 45 -0.20 17.79 15.98
C PRO A 45 1.28 18.15 16.15
N PHE A 46 2.07 17.29 16.82
CA PHE A 46 3.52 17.50 16.95
C PHE A 46 4.28 17.25 15.64
N MET A 47 3.67 16.61 14.65
CA MET A 47 4.20 16.50 13.29
C MET A 47 3.92 17.81 12.53
N ILE A 48 4.64 18.87 12.91
CA ILE A 48 4.35 20.28 12.54
C ILE A 48 4.32 20.44 11.02
N ASP A 49 5.31 19.86 10.34
CA ASP A 49 5.45 19.97 8.88
C ASP A 49 4.55 19.00 8.11
N GLY A 50 3.83 18.12 8.82
CA GLY A 50 2.99 17.09 8.23
C GLY A 50 3.76 16.07 7.38
N VAL A 51 5.07 15.95 7.60
CA VAL A 51 5.97 15.03 6.90
C VAL A 51 6.20 13.80 7.77
N ASN A 52 6.20 12.62 7.17
CA ASN A 52 6.58 11.35 7.79
C ASN A 52 7.72 10.72 7.00
N SER A 53 8.90 11.36 7.07
CA SER A 53 10.10 10.85 6.39
C SER A 53 10.62 9.56 7.04
N ALA A 54 11.54 8.88 6.36
CA ALA A 54 12.20 7.68 6.91
C ALA A 54 12.87 7.96 8.26
N GLU A 55 13.51 9.12 8.43
CA GLU A 55 14.21 9.51 9.65
C GLU A 55 13.23 9.76 10.82
N VAL A 56 12.10 10.43 10.54
CA VAL A 56 11.03 10.64 11.53
C VAL A 56 10.43 9.30 11.95
N PHE A 57 10.15 8.45 10.97
CA PHE A 57 9.56 7.13 11.25
C PHE A 57 10.54 6.22 11.98
N LEU A 58 11.84 6.22 11.63
CA LEU A 58 12.88 5.50 12.35
C LEU A 58 12.97 5.91 13.82
N SER A 59 12.90 7.22 14.10
CA SER A 59 12.91 7.72 15.47
C SER A 59 11.72 7.20 16.29
N ASN A 60 10.54 7.12 15.65
CA ASN A 60 9.35 6.53 16.28
C ASN A 60 9.50 5.02 16.47
N MET A 61 10.05 4.30 15.48
CA MET A 61 10.33 2.87 15.58
C MET A 61 11.32 2.56 16.73
N ASP A 62 12.39 3.34 16.84
CA ASP A 62 13.40 3.17 17.90
C ASP A 62 12.78 3.42 19.28
N TYR A 63 11.97 4.46 19.42
CA TYR A 63 11.24 4.73 20.65
C TYR A 63 10.27 3.61 21.02
N ALA A 64 9.55 3.07 20.04
CA ALA A 64 8.58 1.98 20.23
C ALA A 64 9.20 0.58 20.23
N GLN A 65 10.53 0.46 20.07
CA GLN A 65 11.28 -0.81 19.96
C GLN A 65 10.80 -1.68 18.78
N VAL A 66 10.38 -1.07 17.68
CA VAL A 66 10.02 -1.73 16.43
C VAL A 66 11.29 -1.96 15.61
N ALA A 67 11.59 -3.21 15.31
CA ALA A 67 12.83 -3.59 14.64
C ALA A 67 12.83 -3.27 13.14
N ALA A 68 11.70 -3.48 12.47
CA ALA A 68 11.55 -3.24 11.03
C ALA A 68 10.11 -2.87 10.69
N ALA A 69 9.91 -2.27 9.51
CA ALA A 69 8.58 -1.93 9.00
C ALA A 69 8.44 -2.26 7.52
N VAL A 70 7.22 -2.66 7.14
CA VAL A 70 6.79 -2.79 5.75
C VAL A 70 6.16 -1.48 5.32
N ILE A 71 6.79 -0.81 4.36
CA ILE A 71 6.33 0.48 3.82
C ILE A 71 5.50 0.24 2.57
N THR A 72 4.24 0.55 2.66
CA THR A 72 3.29 0.51 1.56
C THR A 72 3.06 1.91 0.99
N GLN A 73 2.37 2.02 -0.13
CA GLN A 73 2.03 3.28 -0.77
C GLN A 73 0.51 3.42 -0.97
N GLU A 74 0.04 4.65 -1.03
CA GLU A 74 -1.33 4.98 -1.41
C GLU A 74 -1.30 6.20 -2.36
N PHE A 75 -2.27 6.30 -3.26
CA PHE A 75 -2.36 7.43 -4.19
C PHE A 75 -2.49 8.78 -3.52
N ILE A 76 -2.97 8.84 -2.28
CA ILE A 76 -3.03 10.06 -1.49
C ILE A 76 -1.64 10.67 -1.22
N ASP A 77 -0.61 9.82 -1.09
CA ASP A 77 0.77 10.24 -0.87
C ASP A 77 1.53 10.48 -2.19
N GLY A 78 0.93 10.07 -3.31
CA GLY A 78 1.58 9.98 -4.61
C GLY A 78 2.46 8.74 -4.76
N ILE A 79 2.90 8.48 -5.98
CA ILE A 79 3.82 7.37 -6.27
C ILE A 79 5.24 7.80 -5.90
N GLN A 80 5.85 7.14 -4.93
CA GLN A 80 7.14 7.52 -4.31
C GLN A 80 8.23 6.45 -4.51
N ASN A 81 8.20 5.71 -5.61
CA ASN A 81 9.09 4.57 -5.83
C ASN A 81 10.58 4.93 -5.71
N ASP A 82 11.00 6.07 -6.26
CA ASP A 82 12.40 6.48 -6.22
C ASP A 82 12.83 6.82 -4.79
N TYR A 83 12.03 7.59 -4.05
CA TYR A 83 12.28 7.87 -2.65
C TYR A 83 12.36 6.59 -1.80
N LEU A 84 11.43 5.65 -1.97
CA LEU A 84 11.43 4.39 -1.22
C LEU A 84 12.62 3.48 -1.62
N SER A 85 13.07 3.55 -2.85
CA SER A 85 14.30 2.86 -3.29
C SER A 85 15.53 3.43 -2.57
N GLU A 86 15.62 4.73 -2.40
CA GLU A 86 16.68 5.37 -1.60
C GLU A 86 16.60 4.98 -0.14
N VAL A 87 15.41 4.99 0.46
CA VAL A 87 15.18 4.59 1.86
C VAL A 87 15.67 3.19 2.12
N VAL A 88 15.31 2.20 1.29
CA VAL A 88 15.77 0.82 1.50
C VAL A 88 17.26 0.65 1.26
N SER A 89 17.85 1.46 0.38
CA SER A 89 19.30 1.48 0.17
C SER A 89 20.07 1.97 1.40
N HIS A 90 19.54 2.99 2.10
CA HIS A 90 20.17 3.54 3.31
C HIS A 90 19.87 2.69 4.56
N TYR A 91 18.69 2.07 4.63
CA TYR A 91 18.22 1.33 5.81
C TYR A 91 17.74 -0.08 5.47
N PRO A 92 18.56 -0.94 4.86
CA PRO A 92 18.13 -2.22 4.27
C PRO A 92 17.59 -3.24 5.29
N ASN A 93 17.94 -3.10 6.58
CA ASN A 93 17.49 -3.98 7.66
C ASN A 93 16.32 -3.40 8.46
N ARG A 94 15.88 -2.19 8.13
CA ARG A 94 14.82 -1.48 8.84
C ARG A 94 13.53 -1.38 8.01
N PHE A 95 13.65 -1.28 6.69
CA PHE A 95 12.52 -1.10 5.81
C PHE A 95 12.44 -2.15 4.72
N PHE A 96 11.26 -2.72 4.56
CA PHE A 96 10.84 -3.48 3.40
C PHE A 96 9.82 -2.63 2.63
N VAL A 97 10.12 -2.26 1.39
CA VAL A 97 9.30 -1.29 0.64
C VAL A 97 8.51 -1.96 -0.48
N CYS A 98 7.26 -1.55 -0.67
CA CYS A 98 6.41 -1.95 -1.78
C CYS A 98 6.46 -0.88 -2.88
N GLY A 99 6.72 -1.28 -4.12
CA GLY A 99 6.54 -0.43 -5.28
C GLY A 99 5.06 -0.23 -5.60
N MET A 100 4.70 0.84 -6.30
CA MET A 100 3.33 1.09 -6.75
C MET A 100 3.32 1.64 -8.18
N CYS A 101 2.31 1.24 -8.95
CA CYS A 101 2.08 1.73 -10.31
C CYS A 101 0.78 2.55 -10.39
N GLU A 102 0.61 3.30 -11.49
CA GLU A 102 -0.66 3.96 -11.77
C GLU A 102 -1.59 2.98 -12.52
N PHE A 103 -2.18 2.06 -11.78
CA PHE A 103 -3.02 0.97 -12.31
C PHE A 103 -4.29 1.43 -13.06
N ARG A 104 -4.65 2.70 -12.94
CA ARG A 104 -5.81 3.31 -13.61
C ARG A 104 -5.47 3.81 -15.01
N LYS A 105 -4.21 3.72 -15.44
CA LYS A 105 -3.72 4.20 -16.73
C LYS A 105 -3.04 3.09 -17.52
N PRO A 106 -3.07 3.15 -18.85
CA PRO A 106 -2.29 2.25 -19.68
C PRO A 106 -0.80 2.29 -19.35
N GLY A 107 -0.12 1.16 -19.50
CA GLY A 107 1.34 1.07 -19.30
C GLY A 107 1.78 0.69 -17.88
N PHE A 108 0.87 0.45 -16.96
CA PHE A 108 1.23 0.03 -15.61
C PHE A 108 1.96 -1.32 -15.58
N LEU A 109 1.68 -2.22 -16.52
CA LEU A 109 2.36 -3.52 -16.62
C LEU A 109 3.87 -3.35 -16.87
N GLU A 110 4.26 -2.45 -17.75
CA GLU A 110 5.68 -2.16 -17.97
C GLU A 110 6.32 -1.47 -16.78
N GLN A 111 5.61 -0.53 -16.12
CA GLN A 111 6.06 0.07 -14.86
C GLN A 111 6.31 -1.00 -13.79
N ALA A 112 5.41 -1.97 -13.64
CA ALA A 112 5.58 -3.07 -12.68
C ALA A 112 6.80 -3.93 -13.01
N LYS A 113 7.03 -4.26 -14.29
CA LYS A 113 8.22 -4.98 -14.74
C LYS A 113 9.51 -4.21 -14.44
N GLU A 114 9.52 -2.90 -14.65
CA GLU A 114 10.65 -2.03 -14.31
C GLU A 114 10.92 -2.00 -12.81
N LEU A 115 9.91 -1.90 -11.97
CA LEU A 115 10.05 -1.94 -10.51
C LEU A 115 10.64 -3.28 -10.05
N ILE A 116 10.15 -4.38 -10.59
CA ILE A 116 10.68 -5.72 -10.31
C ILE A 116 12.15 -5.83 -10.75
N ALA A 117 12.48 -5.29 -11.92
CA ALA A 117 13.86 -5.26 -12.42
C ALA A 117 14.78 -4.38 -11.56
N LYS A 118 14.28 -3.28 -11.01
CA LYS A 118 14.98 -2.41 -10.03
C LYS A 118 15.16 -3.09 -8.67
N GLY A 119 14.53 -4.25 -8.43
CA GLY A 119 14.73 -5.03 -7.21
C GLY A 119 13.64 -4.91 -6.16
N PHE A 120 12.52 -4.25 -6.45
CA PHE A 120 11.37 -4.29 -5.55
C PHE A 120 10.87 -5.72 -5.34
N LYS A 121 10.64 -6.09 -4.08
CA LYS A 121 10.20 -7.42 -3.67
C LYS A 121 8.72 -7.51 -3.38
N ALA A 122 8.02 -6.40 -3.46
CA ALA A 122 6.58 -6.31 -3.35
C ALA A 122 6.02 -5.19 -4.23
N ILE A 123 4.80 -5.39 -4.74
CA ILE A 123 3.99 -4.37 -5.41
C ILE A 123 2.74 -4.14 -4.58
N LYS A 124 2.44 -2.87 -4.32
CA LYS A 124 1.22 -2.43 -3.62
C LYS A 124 0.14 -2.07 -4.61
N ILE A 125 -1.06 -2.58 -4.39
CA ILE A 125 -2.28 -2.20 -5.11
C ILE A 125 -3.31 -1.65 -4.12
N PRO A 126 -3.58 -0.34 -4.10
CA PRO A 126 -4.72 0.24 -3.40
C PRO A 126 -6.00 -0.03 -4.21
N ALA A 127 -6.52 -1.26 -4.14
CA ALA A 127 -7.59 -1.74 -5.03
C ALA A 127 -8.92 -1.03 -4.77
N GLN A 128 -9.13 -0.44 -3.59
CA GLN A 128 -10.28 0.42 -3.33
C GLN A 128 -10.34 1.63 -4.27
N ARG A 129 -9.19 2.09 -4.79
CA ARG A 129 -9.10 3.20 -5.75
C ARG A 129 -9.34 2.79 -7.19
N LEU A 130 -9.52 1.51 -7.44
CA LEU A 130 -9.82 0.96 -8.77
C LEU A 130 -11.33 0.86 -9.01
N LEU A 131 -12.16 1.05 -7.98
CA LEU A 131 -13.61 1.14 -8.08
C LEU A 131 -14.04 2.58 -8.41
N LEU A 132 -13.68 3.05 -9.59
CA LEU A 132 -13.99 4.41 -10.05
C LEU A 132 -15.48 4.52 -10.44
N LYS A 133 -16.03 5.73 -10.31
CA LYS A 133 -17.41 6.03 -10.77
C LYS A 133 -17.56 5.84 -12.28
N GLU A 134 -16.50 6.14 -13.03
CA GLU A 134 -16.44 6.04 -14.48
C GLU A 134 -15.36 5.03 -14.88
N GLY A 135 -15.75 3.77 -14.99
CA GLY A 135 -14.84 2.71 -15.42
C GLY A 135 -14.07 2.03 -14.29
N ARG A 136 -14.61 0.94 -13.79
CA ARG A 136 -13.93 0.06 -12.84
C ARG A 136 -12.73 -0.62 -13.52
N VAL A 137 -11.58 -0.63 -12.87
CA VAL A 137 -10.46 -1.49 -13.24
C VAL A 137 -10.61 -2.81 -12.49
N MET A 138 -10.82 -3.89 -13.22
CA MET A 138 -10.95 -5.24 -12.67
C MET A 138 -9.58 -5.77 -12.28
N LEU A 139 -9.45 -6.37 -11.09
CA LEU A 139 -8.20 -6.98 -10.62
C LEU A 139 -7.78 -8.20 -11.45
N ASN A 140 -8.74 -8.88 -12.06
CA ASN A 140 -8.54 -10.06 -12.91
C ASN A 140 -8.53 -9.74 -14.42
N ASN A 141 -8.33 -8.46 -14.80
CA ASN A 141 -8.15 -8.15 -16.21
C ASN A 141 -6.82 -8.72 -16.75
N GLU A 142 -6.71 -8.84 -18.07
CA GLU A 142 -5.57 -9.50 -18.72
C GLU A 142 -4.21 -8.91 -18.31
N GLU A 143 -4.07 -7.58 -18.27
CA GLU A 143 -2.79 -6.93 -17.90
C GLU A 143 -2.44 -7.16 -16.41
N MET A 144 -3.44 -7.13 -15.51
CA MET A 144 -3.25 -7.46 -14.10
C MET A 144 -2.83 -8.92 -13.93
N MET A 145 -3.48 -9.86 -14.61
CA MET A 145 -3.12 -11.28 -14.54
C MET A 145 -1.70 -11.53 -15.06
N GLN A 146 -1.29 -10.89 -16.16
CA GLN A 146 0.09 -10.95 -16.64
C GLN A 146 1.09 -10.44 -15.60
N MET A 147 0.75 -9.36 -14.89
CA MET A 147 1.58 -8.84 -13.80
C MET A 147 1.67 -9.85 -12.65
N PHE A 148 0.56 -10.45 -12.21
CA PHE A 148 0.55 -11.42 -11.11
C PHE A 148 1.35 -12.69 -11.45
N HIS A 149 1.25 -13.21 -12.65
CA HIS A 149 2.10 -14.32 -13.12
C HIS A 149 3.58 -13.94 -13.06
N SER A 150 3.96 -12.75 -13.54
CA SER A 150 5.33 -12.27 -13.46
C SER A 150 5.82 -12.10 -12.02
N MET A 151 4.96 -11.63 -11.12
CA MET A 151 5.27 -11.51 -9.70
C MET A 151 5.46 -12.88 -9.04
N GLU A 152 4.58 -13.84 -9.34
CA GLU A 152 4.70 -15.22 -8.84
C GLU A 152 6.02 -15.87 -9.27
N GLU A 153 6.33 -15.81 -10.58
CA GLU A 153 7.56 -16.36 -11.14
C GLU A 153 8.83 -15.78 -10.50
N ARG A 154 8.80 -14.49 -10.17
CA ARG A 154 9.95 -13.76 -9.60
C ARG A 154 9.92 -13.69 -8.08
N ASN A 155 8.96 -14.37 -7.43
CA ASN A 155 8.76 -14.36 -5.98
C ASN A 155 8.62 -12.93 -5.43
N VAL A 156 7.88 -12.08 -6.14
CA VAL A 156 7.49 -10.73 -5.72
C VAL A 156 6.13 -10.80 -5.04
N MET A 157 5.98 -10.18 -3.88
CA MET A 157 4.78 -10.24 -3.06
C MET A 157 3.75 -9.19 -3.53
N LEU A 158 2.47 -9.55 -3.46
CA LEU A 158 1.36 -8.62 -3.62
C LEU A 158 0.95 -8.07 -2.24
N SER A 159 0.97 -6.76 -2.07
CA SER A 159 0.30 -6.05 -0.98
C SER A 159 -0.94 -5.38 -1.52
N ILE A 160 -2.13 -5.67 -0.98
CA ILE A 160 -3.38 -5.19 -1.57
C ILE A 160 -4.36 -4.71 -0.49
N ASP A 161 -5.00 -3.56 -0.73
CA ASP A 161 -6.12 -3.06 0.06
C ASP A 161 -7.38 -3.15 -0.78
N LEU A 162 -8.30 -4.00 -0.38
CA LEU A 162 -9.59 -4.17 -1.06
C LEU A 162 -10.55 -3.04 -0.69
N ALA A 163 -11.51 -2.74 -1.58
CA ALA A 163 -12.49 -1.68 -1.35
C ALA A 163 -13.53 -2.09 -0.29
N ASP A 164 -14.09 -3.25 -0.47
CA ASP A 164 -14.78 -4.05 0.53
C ASP A 164 -14.54 -5.52 0.14
N GLY A 165 -14.46 -6.38 1.13
CA GLY A 165 -14.14 -7.78 0.89
C GLY A 165 -15.11 -8.47 -0.06
N ALA A 166 -16.40 -8.12 -0.02
CA ALA A 166 -17.43 -8.76 -0.84
C ALA A 166 -17.34 -8.37 -2.31
N THR A 167 -17.02 -7.11 -2.61
CA THR A 167 -17.05 -6.59 -4.00
C THR A 167 -15.95 -7.17 -4.86
N GLN A 168 -14.77 -7.40 -4.31
CA GLN A 168 -13.58 -7.84 -5.06
C GLN A 168 -13.18 -9.30 -4.76
N VAL A 169 -13.93 -10.02 -3.93
CA VAL A 169 -13.65 -11.43 -3.61
C VAL A 169 -13.63 -12.32 -4.84
N PRO A 170 -14.61 -12.26 -5.78
CA PRO A 170 -14.57 -13.12 -6.96
C PRO A 170 -13.32 -12.93 -7.81
N GLU A 171 -12.84 -11.70 -7.95
CA GLU A 171 -11.60 -11.38 -8.67
C GLU A 171 -10.37 -11.96 -7.94
N MET A 172 -10.35 -11.85 -6.60
CA MET A 172 -9.27 -12.43 -5.78
C MET A 172 -9.27 -13.95 -5.81
N GLU A 173 -10.43 -14.60 -5.83
CA GLU A 173 -10.54 -16.06 -5.97
C GLU A 173 -9.92 -16.54 -7.28
N GLU A 174 -10.18 -15.86 -8.39
CA GLU A 174 -9.57 -16.16 -9.69
C GLU A 174 -8.05 -15.96 -9.64
N ILE A 175 -7.57 -14.84 -9.10
CA ILE A 175 -6.13 -14.58 -8.95
C ILE A 175 -5.43 -15.67 -8.14
N ILE A 176 -6.03 -16.11 -7.03
CA ILE A 176 -5.45 -17.17 -6.19
C ILE A 176 -5.45 -18.52 -6.90
N GLN A 177 -6.47 -18.81 -7.73
CA GLN A 177 -6.54 -20.03 -8.53
C GLN A 177 -5.48 -20.07 -9.64
N GLU A 178 -5.30 -18.96 -10.35
CA GLU A 178 -4.36 -18.84 -11.46
C GLU A 178 -2.90 -18.66 -10.98
N CYS A 179 -2.69 -18.03 -9.83
CA CYS A 179 -1.38 -17.75 -9.25
C CYS A 179 -1.26 -18.35 -7.84
N PRO A 180 -1.29 -19.69 -7.67
CA PRO A 180 -1.39 -20.33 -6.35
C PRO A 180 -0.16 -20.18 -5.47
N ARG A 181 0.97 -19.77 -6.02
CA ARG A 181 2.22 -19.52 -5.27
C ARG A 181 2.48 -18.04 -5.03
N LEU A 182 1.63 -17.15 -5.56
CA LEU A 182 1.74 -15.72 -5.32
C LEU A 182 1.54 -15.44 -3.83
N LYS A 183 2.51 -14.79 -3.22
CA LYS A 183 2.41 -14.37 -1.82
C LYS A 183 1.57 -13.09 -1.75
N ILE A 184 0.47 -13.15 -1.02
CA ILE A 184 -0.50 -12.04 -0.93
C ILE A 184 -0.63 -11.60 0.53
N ALA A 185 -0.47 -10.30 0.77
CA ALA A 185 -0.79 -9.65 2.03
C ALA A 185 -1.99 -8.72 1.83
N VAL A 186 -3.13 -9.07 2.44
CA VAL A 186 -4.35 -8.27 2.40
C VAL A 186 -4.35 -7.30 3.58
N GLY A 187 -4.30 -6.00 3.27
CA GLY A 187 -4.35 -4.94 4.27
C GLY A 187 -5.75 -4.76 4.87
N HIS A 188 -5.82 -4.13 6.05
CA HIS A 188 -7.07 -3.70 6.71
C HIS A 188 -8.14 -4.79 6.83
N PHE A 189 -7.74 -6.05 7.00
CA PHE A 189 -8.66 -7.20 7.01
C PHE A 189 -9.60 -7.26 5.79
N GLY A 190 -9.15 -6.80 4.61
CA GLY A 190 -9.94 -6.74 3.39
C GLY A 190 -11.04 -5.67 3.40
N MET A 191 -10.92 -4.66 4.27
CA MET A 191 -11.92 -3.57 4.42
C MET A 191 -13.35 -4.08 4.67
N VAL A 192 -13.48 -5.22 5.38
CA VAL A 192 -14.79 -5.78 5.71
C VAL A 192 -15.60 -4.84 6.58
N THR A 193 -16.84 -4.56 6.15
CA THR A 193 -17.79 -3.76 6.92
C THR A 193 -18.37 -4.55 8.10
N VAL A 194 -18.99 -3.86 9.05
CA VAL A 194 -19.51 -4.45 10.30
C VAL A 194 -20.47 -5.64 10.08
N SER A 195 -21.11 -5.71 8.92
CA SER A 195 -22.00 -6.85 8.55
C SER A 195 -21.26 -8.18 8.39
N TYR A 196 -19.94 -8.17 8.23
CA TYR A 196 -19.11 -9.38 8.12
C TYR A 196 -18.27 -9.69 9.37
N THR A 197 -18.35 -8.89 10.42
CA THR A 197 -17.58 -9.10 11.66
C THR A 197 -18.05 -10.29 12.51
N HIS A 198 -19.02 -11.06 12.06
CA HIS A 198 -19.43 -12.33 12.66
C HIS A 198 -18.78 -13.56 12.02
N LEU A 199 -17.62 -13.40 11.38
CA LEU A 199 -16.78 -14.55 11.07
C LEU A 199 -16.26 -15.11 12.40
N THR A 200 -17.00 -16.03 12.98
CA THR A 200 -16.52 -16.86 14.07
C THR A 200 -15.32 -17.64 13.56
N LEU A 201 -14.14 -17.30 14.06
CA LEU A 201 -12.99 -18.18 13.90
C LEU A 201 -13.40 -19.58 14.42
N PRO A 202 -13.14 -20.66 13.68
CA PRO A 202 -13.40 -21.99 14.20
C PRO A 202 -12.58 -22.16 15.46
N THR A 203 -13.24 -22.28 16.59
CA THR A 203 -12.63 -22.68 17.86
C THR A 203 -12.31 -24.17 17.73
N THR A 204 -11.05 -24.49 17.47
CA THR A 204 -10.51 -25.84 17.65
C THR A 204 -10.07 -26.04 19.07
#